data_09623c2dc81e3d8e473989d580a970f1
#
_entry.id   09623c2dc81e3d8e473989d580a970f1
#
_cell.length_a   1.000
_cell.length_b   1.000
_cell.length_c   1.000
_cell.angle_alpha   90.00
_cell.angle_beta   90.00
_cell.angle_gamma   90.00
#
_symmetry.space_group_name_H-M   'P 1'
#
loop_
_entity.id
_entity.type
_entity.pdbx_description
1 polymer ?
#
loop_
_entity_poly.entity_id
_entity_poly.type
_entity_poly.pdbx_seq_one_letter_code
_entity_poly.pdbx_strand_id
1 'polypeptide(L)'
;MAALALLDRESGPVLVDYPEDVPEGSDAVGEDEMTGMVCPIDLPRIPDADAPASELGRTLLAEMDSLAPWYDLAVRTRGRTTIGPSGLSIKDAAKFVAAFLEDQEAPAPRDDLLKGRVLKLAYEDMKAYYT
;
A
#
# COMPACT_ATOMS: atom_id res chain seq x y z
N MET A 1 -28.88 -3.89 -1.85
CA MET A 1 -29.47 -3.47 -0.55
C MET A 1 -29.73 -4.67 0.39
N ALA A 2 -29.62 -5.91 -0.10
CA ALA A 2 -29.86 -7.12 0.73
C ALA A 2 -28.92 -7.23 1.96
N ALA A 3 -27.63 -6.85 1.81
CA ALA A 3 -26.68 -6.91 2.91
C ALA A 3 -27.03 -5.96 4.09
N LEU A 4 -27.62 -4.80 3.84
CA LEU A 4 -28.02 -3.85 4.88
C LEU A 4 -29.22 -4.35 5.69
N ALA A 5 -30.09 -5.19 5.10
CA ALA A 5 -31.20 -5.80 5.81
C ALA A 5 -30.76 -6.81 6.88
N LEU A 6 -29.50 -7.27 6.86
CA LEU A 6 -28.94 -8.12 7.90
C LEU A 6 -28.69 -7.36 9.22
N LEU A 7 -28.55 -6.03 9.15
CA LEU A 7 -28.34 -5.17 10.33
C LEU A 7 -29.62 -5.00 11.16
N ASP A 8 -30.79 -5.23 10.57
CA ASP A 8 -32.10 -5.12 11.25
C ASP A 8 -32.47 -6.42 12.02
N ARG A 9 -31.60 -7.42 12.01
CA ARG A 9 -31.84 -8.68 12.73
C ARG A 9 -31.60 -8.52 14.22
N GLU A 10 -32.57 -8.98 15.03
CA GLU A 10 -32.53 -8.86 16.50
C GLU A 10 -31.49 -9.79 17.14
N SER A 11 -31.00 -10.80 16.43
CA SER A 11 -30.00 -11.75 16.93
C SER A 11 -28.96 -12.09 15.91
N GLY A 12 -27.69 -12.26 16.34
CA GLY A 12 -26.56 -12.68 15.54
C GLY A 12 -25.78 -13.83 16.18
N PRO A 13 -24.76 -14.36 15.51
CA PRO A 13 -24.34 -14.02 14.13
C PRO A 13 -25.31 -14.54 13.07
N VAL A 14 -25.47 -13.79 11.99
CA VAL A 14 -26.36 -14.14 10.88
C VAL A 14 -25.52 -14.45 9.64
N LEU A 15 -25.65 -15.66 9.12
CA LEU A 15 -25.13 -16.06 7.82
C LEU A 15 -26.31 -16.32 6.87
N VAL A 16 -26.33 -15.64 5.75
CA VAL A 16 -27.36 -15.81 4.71
C VAL A 16 -26.68 -15.88 3.36
N ASP A 17 -27.00 -16.93 2.60
CA ASP A 17 -26.52 -17.03 1.23
C ASP A 17 -27.17 -15.94 0.37
N TYR A 18 -26.35 -15.26 -0.42
CA TYR A 18 -26.86 -14.29 -1.38
C TYR A 18 -27.38 -15.02 -2.61
N PRO A 19 -28.67 -14.84 -2.99
CA PRO A 19 -29.31 -15.67 -4.01
C PRO A 19 -28.97 -15.28 -5.45
N GLU A 20 -28.29 -14.14 -5.64
CA GLU A 20 -27.87 -13.69 -6.97
C GLU A 20 -26.42 -14.09 -7.21
N ASP A 21 -26.18 -14.86 -8.25
CA ASP A 21 -24.84 -15.13 -8.72
C ASP A 21 -24.23 -13.90 -9.38
N VAL A 22 -22.91 -13.86 -9.44
CA VAL A 22 -22.18 -12.85 -10.20
C VAL A 22 -22.63 -12.99 -11.67
N PRO A 23 -23.02 -11.90 -12.36
CA PRO A 23 -23.42 -11.97 -13.76
C PRO A 23 -22.36 -12.71 -14.58
N GLU A 24 -22.78 -13.70 -15.36
CA GLU A 24 -21.89 -14.36 -16.32
C GLU A 24 -21.26 -13.29 -17.22
N GLY A 25 -19.95 -13.18 -17.20
CA GLY A 25 -19.20 -12.15 -17.96
C GLY A 25 -18.61 -11.02 -17.11
N SER A 26 -18.88 -10.94 -15.80
CA SER A 26 -18.15 -9.98 -14.94
C SER A 26 -16.71 -10.42 -14.67
N ASP A 27 -16.39 -11.70 -14.88
CA ASP A 27 -15.02 -12.23 -14.85
C ASP A 27 -14.28 -12.03 -16.17
N ALA A 28 -15.00 -11.55 -17.19
CA ALA A 28 -14.48 -11.34 -18.52
C ALA A 28 -14.18 -9.87 -18.83
N VAL A 29 -13.47 -9.20 -17.95
CA VAL A 29 -12.42 -8.34 -18.49
C VAL A 29 -11.33 -9.35 -18.87
N GLY A 30 -11.43 -9.91 -20.07
CA GLY A 30 -10.51 -10.92 -20.53
C GLY A 30 -9.10 -10.39 -20.40
N GLU A 31 -8.17 -11.28 -20.08
CA GLU A 31 -6.73 -10.94 -20.08
C GLU A 31 -6.34 -10.21 -21.37
N ASP A 32 -7.07 -10.41 -22.47
CA ASP A 32 -6.92 -9.73 -23.75
C ASP A 32 -7.40 -8.27 -23.76
N GLU A 33 -8.41 -7.87 -22.99
CA GLU A 33 -8.82 -6.45 -22.88
C GLU A 33 -7.90 -5.65 -21.98
N MET A 34 -7.24 -6.28 -21.00
CA MET A 34 -6.19 -5.65 -20.21
C MET A 34 -4.86 -5.52 -20.97
N THR A 35 -4.66 -6.30 -22.03
CA THR A 35 -3.41 -6.27 -22.84
C THR A 35 -3.21 -4.93 -23.56
N GLY A 36 -4.21 -4.08 -23.64
CA GLY A 36 -4.12 -2.73 -24.23
C GLY A 36 -4.10 -1.58 -23.21
N MET A 37 -4.30 -1.85 -21.92
CA MET A 37 -4.22 -0.82 -20.89
C MET A 37 -2.78 -0.57 -20.51
N VAL A 38 -2.14 0.35 -21.20
CA VAL A 38 -0.80 0.84 -20.81
C VAL A 38 -0.94 1.59 -19.49
N CYS A 39 -0.28 1.09 -18.44
CA CYS A 39 -0.17 1.84 -17.20
C CYS A 39 0.53 3.18 -17.51
N PRO A 40 -0.09 4.34 -17.22
CA PRO A 40 0.51 5.65 -17.54
C PRO A 40 1.70 5.99 -16.63
N ILE A 41 2.01 5.13 -15.67
CA ILE A 41 3.11 5.29 -14.72
C ILE A 41 4.20 4.30 -15.12
N ASP A 42 5.37 4.82 -15.47
CA ASP A 42 6.57 4.01 -15.71
C ASP A 42 7.18 3.64 -14.34
N LEU A 43 6.75 2.49 -13.82
CA LEU A 43 7.27 1.97 -12.56
C LEU A 43 8.57 1.18 -12.79
N PRO A 44 9.51 1.23 -11.83
CA PRO A 44 10.69 0.39 -11.86
C PRO A 44 10.30 -1.09 -11.95
N ARG A 45 11.09 -1.87 -12.70
CA ARG A 45 10.88 -3.32 -12.76
C ARG A 45 11.04 -3.91 -11.35
N ILE A 46 10.06 -4.71 -10.95
CA ILE A 46 10.13 -5.44 -9.67
C ILE A 46 11.30 -6.43 -9.73
N PRO A 47 12.25 -6.37 -8.80
CA PRO A 47 13.35 -7.33 -8.72
C PRO A 47 12.84 -8.72 -8.40
N ASP A 48 13.65 -9.73 -8.71
CA ASP A 48 13.37 -11.10 -8.28
C ASP A 48 13.30 -11.20 -6.73
N ALA A 49 12.54 -12.17 -6.23
CA ALA A 49 12.34 -12.36 -4.78
C ALA A 49 13.66 -12.59 -4.02
N ASP A 50 14.68 -13.13 -4.70
CA ASP A 50 16.01 -13.39 -4.15
C ASP A 50 17.00 -12.24 -4.38
N ALA A 51 16.54 -11.09 -4.89
CA ALA A 51 17.39 -9.93 -5.11
C ALA A 51 18.01 -9.43 -3.78
N PRO A 52 19.23 -8.89 -3.81
CA PRO A 52 19.85 -8.28 -2.64
C PRO A 52 18.99 -7.17 -2.03
N ALA A 53 19.00 -7.06 -0.70
CA ALA A 53 18.22 -6.05 0.02
C ALA A 53 18.51 -4.61 -0.47
N SER A 54 19.76 -4.32 -0.84
CA SER A 54 20.17 -3.03 -1.42
C SER A 54 19.50 -2.74 -2.78
N GLU A 55 19.25 -3.77 -3.58
CA GLU A 55 18.53 -3.63 -4.85
C GLU A 55 17.04 -3.39 -4.60
N LEU A 56 16.43 -4.15 -3.69
CA LEU A 56 15.05 -3.96 -3.27
C LEU A 56 14.82 -2.55 -2.73
N GLY A 57 15.71 -2.06 -1.87
CA GLY A 57 15.65 -0.72 -1.31
C GLY A 57 15.74 0.38 -2.38
N ARG A 58 16.65 0.24 -3.35
CA ARG A 58 16.77 1.20 -4.48
C ARG A 58 15.54 1.20 -5.37
N THR A 59 14.99 0.03 -5.67
CA THR A 59 13.76 -0.09 -6.47
C THR A 59 12.59 0.53 -5.77
N LEU A 60 12.41 0.27 -4.48
CA LEU A 60 11.36 0.89 -3.66
C LEU A 60 11.44 2.43 -3.72
N LEU A 61 12.61 3.01 -3.50
CA LEU A 61 12.77 4.46 -3.54
C LEU A 61 12.48 5.05 -4.93
N ALA A 62 12.93 4.38 -5.99
CA ALA A 62 12.67 4.81 -7.37
C ALA A 62 11.16 4.72 -7.71
N GLU A 63 10.47 3.67 -7.27
CA GLU A 63 9.02 3.52 -7.43
C GLU A 63 8.28 4.63 -6.70
N MET A 64 8.63 4.91 -5.45
CA MET A 64 8.02 5.98 -4.69
C MET A 64 8.22 7.36 -5.33
N ASP A 65 9.41 7.62 -5.89
CA ASP A 65 9.65 8.87 -6.62
C ASP A 65 8.79 8.98 -7.88
N SER A 66 8.55 7.87 -8.59
CA SER A 66 7.67 7.81 -9.76
C SER A 66 6.20 8.03 -9.39
N LEU A 67 5.79 7.58 -8.21
CA LEU A 67 4.41 7.74 -7.72
C LEU A 67 4.14 9.11 -7.06
N ALA A 68 5.17 9.87 -6.70
CA ALA A 68 5.01 11.12 -5.96
C ALA A 68 4.02 12.12 -6.58
N PRO A 69 3.99 12.37 -7.91
CA PRO A 69 3.02 13.30 -8.51
C PRO A 69 1.56 12.82 -8.35
N TRP A 70 1.32 11.52 -8.36
CA TRP A 70 0.00 10.91 -8.19
C TRP A 70 -0.46 10.99 -6.74
N TYR A 71 0.44 10.73 -5.80
CA TYR A 71 0.19 10.93 -4.38
C TYR A 71 -0.18 12.38 -4.07
N ASP A 72 0.59 13.34 -4.58
CA ASP A 72 0.32 14.77 -4.40
C ASP A 72 -1.04 15.17 -4.98
N LEU A 73 -1.41 14.62 -6.13
CA LEU A 73 -2.72 14.82 -6.74
C LEU A 73 -3.83 14.26 -5.85
N ALA A 74 -3.66 13.04 -5.35
CA ALA A 74 -4.63 12.40 -4.47
C ALA A 74 -4.84 13.20 -3.18
N VAL A 75 -3.76 13.67 -2.54
CA VAL A 75 -3.83 14.52 -1.33
C VAL A 75 -4.57 15.82 -1.61
N ARG A 76 -4.25 16.50 -2.71
CA ARG A 76 -4.96 17.74 -3.11
C ARG A 76 -6.44 17.49 -3.35
N THR A 77 -6.79 16.39 -4.01
CA THR A 77 -8.18 16.07 -4.34
C THR A 77 -8.99 15.68 -3.11
N ARG A 78 -8.39 14.88 -2.22
CA ARG A 78 -9.04 14.41 -0.98
C ARG A 78 -8.99 15.44 0.15
N GLY A 79 -8.08 16.42 0.08
CA GLY A 79 -7.85 17.43 1.11
C GLY A 79 -7.23 16.88 2.41
N ARG A 80 -6.74 15.64 2.39
CA ARG A 80 -6.15 14.97 3.58
C ARG A 80 -5.16 13.89 3.18
N THR A 81 -4.27 13.55 4.14
CA THR A 81 -3.42 12.36 4.09
C THR A 81 -3.50 11.61 5.43
N THR A 82 -3.25 10.31 5.40
CA THR A 82 -3.09 9.46 6.57
C THR A 82 -1.62 9.17 6.89
N ILE A 83 -0.69 9.69 6.09
CA ILE A 83 0.75 9.66 6.38
C ILE A 83 1.04 10.62 7.53
N GLY A 84 1.97 10.22 8.41
CA GLY A 84 2.45 11.04 9.51
C GLY A 84 2.61 10.34 10.86
N PRO A 85 2.00 9.15 11.11
CA PRO A 85 2.16 8.44 12.38
C PRO A 85 3.61 8.19 12.80
N SER A 86 4.53 7.99 11.85
CA SER A 86 5.96 7.81 12.17
C SER A 86 6.65 9.11 12.62
N GLY A 87 6.10 10.28 12.28
CA GLY A 87 6.75 11.58 12.45
C GLY A 87 7.93 11.81 11.50
N LEU A 88 8.11 10.94 10.50
CA LEU A 88 9.13 11.03 9.47
C LEU A 88 8.53 11.55 8.17
N SER A 89 9.37 12.11 7.29
CA SER A 89 8.96 12.26 5.89
C SER A 89 8.79 10.87 5.27
N ILE A 90 7.91 10.75 4.28
CA ILE A 90 7.71 9.44 3.62
C ILE A 90 9.01 8.90 2.98
N LYS A 91 9.88 9.78 2.47
CA LYS A 91 11.19 9.41 1.96
C LYS A 91 12.14 8.91 3.05
N ASP A 92 12.11 9.52 4.23
CA ASP A 92 12.96 9.07 5.34
C ASP A 92 12.43 7.78 5.95
N ALA A 93 11.10 7.60 6.00
CA ALA A 93 10.48 6.34 6.39
C ALA A 93 10.92 5.20 5.44
N ALA A 94 10.86 5.42 4.12
CA ALA A 94 11.27 4.44 3.13
C ALA A 94 12.78 4.15 3.19
N LYS A 95 13.63 5.16 3.36
CA LYS A 95 15.08 4.97 3.53
C LYS A 95 15.39 4.15 4.79
N PHE A 96 14.69 4.41 5.88
CA PHE A 96 14.89 3.64 7.10
C PHE A 96 14.48 2.18 6.92
N VAL A 97 13.33 1.91 6.29
CA VAL A 97 12.89 0.54 5.99
C VAL A 97 13.89 -0.16 5.07
N ALA A 98 14.38 0.52 4.01
CA ALA A 98 15.39 -0.02 3.12
C ALA A 98 16.71 -0.34 3.85
N ALA A 99 17.19 0.57 4.70
CA ALA A 99 18.39 0.34 5.51
C ALA A 99 18.22 -0.82 6.49
N PHE A 100 17.03 -0.97 7.09
CA PHE A 100 16.74 -2.09 7.99
C PHE A 100 16.71 -3.43 7.26
N LEU A 101 16.32 -3.47 5.99
CA LEU A 101 16.38 -4.69 5.16
C LEU A 101 17.83 -5.15 4.93
N GLU A 102 18.75 -4.20 4.79
CA GLU A 102 20.18 -4.49 4.60
C GLU A 102 20.87 -4.85 5.93
N ASP A 103 20.57 -4.10 6.98
CA ASP A 103 21.16 -4.25 8.30
C ASP A 103 20.11 -4.03 9.39
N GLN A 104 19.74 -5.10 10.08
CA GLN A 104 18.79 -5.04 11.19
C GLN A 104 19.31 -4.19 12.37
N GLU A 105 20.61 -3.95 12.46
CA GLU A 105 21.23 -3.06 13.45
C GLU A 105 21.27 -1.59 13.01
N ALA A 106 20.82 -1.27 11.79
CA ALA A 106 20.73 0.10 11.32
C ALA A 106 20.07 1.03 12.38
N PRO A 107 20.62 2.22 12.62
CA PRO A 107 20.10 3.13 13.63
C PRO A 107 18.70 3.62 13.27
N ALA A 108 17.83 3.75 14.27
CA ALA A 108 16.53 4.38 14.06
C ALA A 108 16.70 5.87 13.76
N PRO A 109 15.90 6.48 12.88
CA PRO A 109 15.96 7.89 12.54
C PRO A 109 15.47 8.81 13.66
N ARG A 110 14.98 8.24 14.76
CA ARG A 110 14.55 8.94 15.96
C ARG A 110 14.81 8.07 17.19
N ASP A 111 15.09 8.71 18.33
CA ASP A 111 15.54 8.08 19.57
C ASP A 111 14.49 8.10 20.70
N ASP A 112 13.38 8.81 20.50
CA ASP A 112 12.28 8.91 21.46
C ASP A 112 11.36 7.69 21.47
N LEU A 113 11.52 6.76 20.52
CA LEU A 113 10.79 5.52 20.42
C LEU A 113 11.74 4.32 20.22
N LEU A 114 11.28 3.15 20.65
CA LEU A 114 11.99 1.92 20.35
C LEU A 114 12.05 1.68 18.81
N LYS A 115 13.20 1.21 18.31
CA LYS A 115 13.45 0.94 16.88
C LYS A 115 12.29 0.18 16.20
N GLY A 116 11.83 -0.92 16.81
CA GLY A 116 10.71 -1.69 16.27
C GLY A 116 9.39 -0.90 16.20
N ARG A 117 9.17 0.06 17.09
CA ARG A 117 8.00 0.94 17.02
C ARG A 117 8.13 1.92 15.87
N VAL A 118 9.30 2.52 15.70
CA VAL A 118 9.58 3.42 14.57
C VAL A 118 9.41 2.68 13.24
N LEU A 119 9.94 1.45 13.14
CA LEU A 119 9.80 0.62 11.94
C LEU A 119 8.34 0.33 11.61
N LYS A 120 7.54 -0.06 12.62
CA LYS A 120 6.10 -0.29 12.42
C LYS A 120 5.40 0.96 11.89
N LEU A 121 5.64 2.12 12.50
CA LEU A 121 4.99 3.37 12.10
C LEU A 121 5.44 3.83 10.71
N ALA A 122 6.73 3.67 10.38
CA ALA A 122 7.25 3.95 9.04
C ALA A 122 6.59 3.05 7.97
N TYR A 123 6.40 1.76 8.28
CA TYR A 123 5.70 0.84 7.40
C TYR A 123 4.22 1.21 7.20
N GLU A 124 3.53 1.66 8.26
CA GLU A 124 2.14 2.14 8.14
C GLU A 124 2.04 3.39 7.25
N ASP A 125 3.01 4.32 7.38
CA ASP A 125 3.07 5.49 6.50
C ASP A 125 3.32 5.09 5.04
N MET A 126 4.20 4.11 4.80
CA MET A 126 4.41 3.58 3.44
C MET A 126 3.15 2.95 2.87
N LYS A 127 2.43 2.13 3.64
CA LYS A 127 1.13 1.57 3.21
C LYS A 127 0.16 2.68 2.83
N ALA A 128 0.07 3.74 3.64
CA ALA A 128 -0.80 4.87 3.37
C ALA A 128 -0.40 5.67 2.12
N TYR A 129 0.87 5.63 1.72
CA TYR A 129 1.35 6.24 0.49
C TYR A 129 0.83 5.53 -0.77
N TYR A 130 0.67 4.21 -0.71
CA TYR A 130 0.21 3.38 -1.82
C TYR A 130 -1.33 3.22 -1.91
N THR A 131 -2.10 3.79 -0.99
CA THR A 131 -3.57 3.71 -0.94
C THR A 131 -4.26 5.04 -1.19
#